data_a66437dcab95a4ede9520da9d2245d7e
#
_entry.id   a66437dcab95a4ede9520da9d2245d7e
#
_cell.length_a   1.000
_cell.length_b   1.000
_cell.length_c   1.000
_cell.angle_alpha   90.00
_cell.angle_beta   90.00
_cell.angle_gamma   90.00
#
_symmetry.space_group_name_H-M   'P 1'
#
loop_
_entity.id
_entity.type
_entity.pdbx_description
1 polymer ?
#
loop_
_entity_poly.entity_id
_entity_poly.type
_entity_poly.pdbx_seq_one_letter_code
_entity_poly.pdbx_strand_id
1 'polypeptide(L)'
;MCCLPELWHISFEWSDALFDVTWSEISENILVTSSGDGSLQLWDISKPQGPVHVFKEHNQEVYSVDWSQTRGEQLLISGSWDRTAKLWDPSVGKSLCTFVGHENIVYSTIWSPHIPGCFASASGDQTLRIWDVKTPASKLVIPAHQAEILSCDWCKYDENLLVTGAVDCSLKGWDLRAIRQPVFELHGHTYAVRRVKFSPFHASILGSCSYDFTVRLWDFSKPSPLLETMEHHTEFTCGLDFSILVPGQVADCAWDETVKVYAPFSLSVPQ
;
A
#
# COMPACT_ATOMS: atom_id res chain seq x y z
N MET A 1 -23.41 -29.08 16.95
CA MET A 1 -22.54 -29.32 15.77
C MET A 1 -22.63 -28.04 14.92
N CYS A 2 -21.73 -27.10 15.11
CA CYS A 2 -21.61 -25.98 14.20
C CYS A 2 -20.83 -26.45 12.98
N CYS A 3 -21.48 -26.56 11.84
CA CYS A 3 -20.80 -26.72 10.56
C CYS A 3 -19.94 -25.49 10.37
N LEU A 4 -18.62 -25.67 10.39
CA LEU A 4 -17.70 -24.66 9.86
C LEU A 4 -18.08 -24.47 8.38
N PRO A 5 -18.22 -23.24 7.89
CA PRO A 5 -18.44 -23.04 6.47
C PRO A 5 -17.26 -23.65 5.72
N GLU A 6 -17.56 -24.39 4.64
CA GLU A 6 -16.55 -24.92 3.74
C GLU A 6 -15.69 -23.75 3.29
N LEU A 7 -14.40 -23.78 3.63
CA LEU A 7 -13.42 -22.82 3.13
C LEU A 7 -13.28 -23.09 1.63
N TRP A 8 -13.90 -22.23 0.82
CA TRP A 8 -13.70 -22.23 -0.61
C TRP A 8 -12.28 -21.74 -0.89
N HIS A 9 -11.39 -22.67 -1.22
CA HIS A 9 -10.07 -22.30 -1.72
C HIS A 9 -10.18 -21.97 -3.21
N ILE A 10 -10.14 -20.67 -3.53
CA ILE A 10 -10.02 -20.20 -4.90
C ILE A 10 -8.56 -19.88 -5.13
N SER A 11 -7.98 -20.47 -6.15
CA SER A 11 -6.59 -20.21 -6.58
C SER A 11 -6.60 -19.67 -8.00
N PHE A 12 -5.86 -18.59 -8.21
CA PHE A 12 -5.60 -18.04 -9.53
C PHE A 12 -4.11 -18.14 -9.82
N GLU A 13 -3.78 -18.47 -11.06
CA GLU A 13 -2.40 -18.54 -11.52
C GLU A 13 -2.12 -17.44 -12.54
N TRP A 14 -0.96 -16.84 -12.45
CA TRP A 14 -0.43 -15.89 -13.41
C TRP A 14 1.00 -16.30 -13.83
N SER A 15 1.40 -15.93 -15.05
CA SER A 15 2.67 -16.39 -15.64
C SER A 15 3.90 -15.66 -15.12
N ASP A 16 3.73 -14.60 -14.32
CA ASP A 16 4.84 -13.80 -13.78
C ASP A 16 4.59 -13.42 -12.31
N ALA A 17 5.60 -12.87 -11.65
CA ALA A 17 5.51 -12.46 -10.25
C ALA A 17 4.39 -11.44 -10.01
N LEU A 18 3.63 -11.61 -8.94
CA LEU A 18 2.64 -10.65 -8.47
C LEU A 18 3.23 -9.82 -7.33
N PHE A 19 3.10 -8.50 -7.40
CA PHE A 19 3.72 -7.57 -6.45
C PHE A 19 2.74 -6.93 -5.49
N ASP A 20 1.50 -6.68 -5.92
CA ASP A 20 0.49 -6.03 -5.09
C ASP A 20 -0.91 -6.52 -5.45
N VAL A 21 -1.84 -6.36 -4.51
CA VAL A 21 -3.24 -6.71 -4.66
C VAL A 21 -4.12 -5.69 -3.96
N THR A 22 -5.19 -5.29 -4.63
CA THR A 22 -6.21 -4.42 -4.05
C THR A 22 -7.60 -4.95 -4.32
N TRP A 23 -8.50 -4.75 -3.37
CA TRP A 23 -9.87 -5.19 -3.45
C TRP A 23 -10.79 -4.06 -3.90
N SER A 24 -11.85 -4.39 -4.63
CA SER A 24 -12.86 -3.41 -5.02
C SER A 24 -13.66 -2.93 -3.81
N GLU A 25 -13.83 -1.63 -3.65
CA GLU A 25 -14.66 -1.03 -2.61
C GLU A 25 -16.18 -1.24 -2.83
N ILE A 26 -16.58 -1.65 -4.03
CA ILE A 26 -18.00 -1.72 -4.43
C ILE A 26 -18.45 -3.18 -4.62
N SER A 27 -17.53 -4.06 -5.01
CA SER A 27 -17.84 -5.47 -5.30
C SER A 27 -17.03 -6.39 -4.41
N GLU A 28 -17.71 -7.20 -3.62
CA GLU A 28 -17.09 -8.23 -2.77
C GLU A 28 -16.36 -9.35 -3.52
N ASN A 29 -16.54 -9.43 -4.84
CA ASN A 29 -15.97 -10.50 -5.67
C ASN A 29 -14.84 -10.03 -6.60
N ILE A 30 -14.55 -8.72 -6.64
CA ILE A 30 -13.59 -8.16 -7.60
C ILE A 30 -12.32 -7.72 -6.88
N LEU A 31 -11.18 -8.15 -7.39
CA LEU A 31 -9.86 -7.69 -6.99
C LEU A 31 -8.96 -7.44 -8.21
N VAL A 32 -7.90 -6.68 -8.00
CA VAL A 32 -6.88 -6.41 -9.02
C VAL A 32 -5.52 -6.76 -8.46
N THR A 33 -4.68 -7.39 -9.28
CA THR A 33 -3.28 -7.66 -8.99
C THR A 33 -2.37 -6.90 -9.94
N SER A 34 -1.17 -6.58 -9.50
CA SER A 34 -0.10 -6.02 -10.32
C SER A 34 1.01 -7.05 -10.53
N SER A 35 1.64 -7.04 -11.72
CA SER A 35 2.56 -8.09 -12.15
C SER A 35 3.87 -7.58 -12.72
N GLY A 36 4.89 -8.46 -12.68
CA GLY A 36 6.21 -8.28 -13.27
C GLY A 36 6.22 -8.17 -14.79
N ASP A 37 5.20 -8.68 -15.47
CA ASP A 37 5.08 -8.57 -16.92
C ASP A 37 4.59 -7.18 -17.40
N GLY A 38 4.39 -6.23 -16.50
CA GLY A 38 3.90 -4.88 -16.80
C GLY A 38 2.40 -4.78 -16.91
N SER A 39 1.65 -5.80 -16.49
CA SER A 39 0.19 -5.81 -16.56
C SER A 39 -0.48 -5.74 -15.19
N LEU A 40 -1.76 -5.35 -15.22
CA LEU A 40 -2.70 -5.48 -14.11
C LEU A 40 -3.75 -6.52 -14.51
N GLN A 41 -4.16 -7.38 -13.59
CA GLN A 41 -5.18 -8.39 -13.82
C GLN A 41 -6.40 -8.10 -12.95
N LEU A 42 -7.56 -7.97 -13.57
CA LEU A 42 -8.86 -7.88 -12.90
C LEU A 42 -9.42 -9.28 -12.72
N TRP A 43 -9.70 -9.68 -11.50
CA TRP A 43 -10.21 -10.99 -11.14
C TRP A 43 -11.61 -10.90 -10.56
N ASP A 44 -12.43 -11.89 -10.86
CA ASP A 44 -13.73 -12.12 -10.23
C ASP A 44 -13.69 -13.48 -9.54
N ILE A 45 -13.71 -13.50 -8.21
CA ILE A 45 -13.63 -14.74 -7.43
C ILE A 45 -14.83 -15.67 -7.66
N SER A 46 -15.92 -15.18 -8.20
CA SER A 46 -17.06 -16.01 -8.63
C SER A 46 -16.80 -16.74 -9.95
N LYS A 47 -15.73 -16.38 -10.68
CA LYS A 47 -15.38 -16.91 -12.00
C LYS A 47 -13.93 -17.46 -11.99
N PRO A 48 -13.72 -18.73 -11.65
CA PRO A 48 -12.36 -19.30 -11.46
C PRO A 48 -11.57 -19.52 -12.76
N GLN A 49 -12.02 -19.04 -13.92
CA GLN A 49 -11.44 -19.36 -15.23
C GLN A 49 -10.31 -18.39 -15.68
N GLY A 50 -9.74 -17.63 -14.78
CA GLY A 50 -8.68 -16.63 -15.09
C GLY A 50 -9.16 -15.20 -14.94
N PRO A 51 -8.30 -14.20 -15.27
CA PRO A 51 -8.67 -12.79 -15.13
C PRO A 51 -9.82 -12.41 -16.09
N VAL A 52 -10.74 -11.61 -15.58
CA VAL A 52 -11.84 -11.05 -16.37
C VAL A 52 -11.30 -10.05 -17.40
N HIS A 53 -10.25 -9.33 -17.02
CA HIS A 53 -9.57 -8.37 -17.90
C HIS A 53 -8.08 -8.26 -17.54
N VAL A 54 -7.25 -7.96 -18.56
CA VAL A 54 -5.81 -7.69 -18.41
C VAL A 54 -5.51 -6.33 -19.02
N PHE A 55 -4.96 -5.43 -18.21
CA PHE A 55 -4.52 -4.11 -18.64
C PHE A 55 -3.00 -4.15 -18.82
N LYS A 56 -2.50 -3.96 -20.04
CA LYS A 56 -1.07 -4.05 -20.34
C LYS A 56 -0.61 -2.85 -21.14
N GLU A 57 -0.17 -1.81 -20.42
CA GLU A 57 0.37 -0.58 -21.02
C GLU A 57 1.63 -0.05 -20.29
N HIS A 58 1.98 -0.60 -19.11
CA HIS A 58 3.30 -0.34 -18.53
C HIS A 58 4.36 -1.11 -19.32
N ASN A 59 5.54 -0.50 -19.43
CA ASN A 59 6.64 -1.08 -20.19
C ASN A 59 7.58 -1.95 -19.33
N GLN A 60 7.40 -1.89 -18.03
CA GLN A 60 8.18 -2.63 -17.01
C GLN A 60 7.25 -3.07 -15.89
N GLU A 61 7.82 -3.76 -14.89
CA GLU A 61 7.10 -4.31 -13.74
C GLU A 61 6.18 -3.28 -13.06
N VAL A 62 5.00 -3.72 -12.63
CA VAL A 62 4.05 -2.91 -11.87
C VAL A 62 4.12 -3.32 -10.40
N TYR A 63 4.65 -2.44 -9.57
CA TYR A 63 4.93 -2.71 -8.15
C TYR A 63 3.78 -2.41 -7.21
N SER A 64 2.86 -1.57 -7.64
CA SER A 64 1.76 -1.11 -6.79
C SER A 64 0.49 -0.92 -7.60
N VAL A 65 -0.63 -1.26 -7.01
CA VAL A 65 -1.96 -0.97 -7.51
C VAL A 65 -2.87 -0.62 -6.34
N ASP A 66 -3.69 0.42 -6.50
CA ASP A 66 -4.66 0.81 -5.50
C ASP A 66 -6.00 1.20 -6.12
N TRP A 67 -7.08 0.84 -5.42
CA TRP A 67 -8.45 1.11 -5.84
C TRP A 67 -8.97 2.38 -5.17
N SER A 68 -9.59 3.28 -5.96
CA SER A 68 -10.18 4.49 -5.39
C SER A 68 -11.27 4.17 -4.38
N GLN A 69 -11.14 4.73 -3.18
CA GLN A 69 -12.12 4.60 -2.09
C GLN A 69 -13.26 5.64 -2.18
N THR A 70 -13.22 6.50 -3.20
CA THR A 70 -14.27 7.51 -3.40
C THR A 70 -15.54 6.86 -3.91
N ARG A 71 -16.63 7.01 -3.18
CA ARG A 71 -17.93 6.46 -3.58
C ARG A 71 -18.35 7.01 -4.95
N GLY A 72 -18.58 6.12 -5.90
CA GLY A 72 -19.04 6.43 -7.24
C GLY A 72 -17.96 6.49 -8.33
N GLU A 73 -16.67 6.47 -7.99
CA GLU A 73 -15.57 6.41 -8.94
C GLU A 73 -14.83 5.08 -8.80
N GLN A 74 -14.94 4.21 -9.81
CA GLN A 74 -14.23 2.94 -9.86
C GLN A 74 -12.91 3.11 -10.61
N LEU A 75 -11.97 3.86 -10.05
CA LEU A 75 -10.68 4.13 -10.66
C LEU A 75 -9.58 3.35 -9.97
N LEU A 76 -8.61 2.91 -10.75
CA LEU A 76 -7.38 2.30 -10.28
C LEU A 76 -6.21 3.23 -10.55
N ILE A 77 -5.22 3.20 -9.67
CA ILE A 77 -3.91 3.81 -9.89
C ILE A 77 -2.84 2.73 -9.79
N SER A 78 -1.83 2.79 -10.66
CA SER A 78 -0.69 1.88 -10.61
C SER A 78 0.62 2.63 -10.65
N GLY A 79 1.66 2.05 -10.02
CA GLY A 79 3.04 2.54 -10.04
C GLY A 79 3.98 1.47 -10.61
N SER A 80 4.93 1.88 -11.46
CA SER A 80 5.78 0.95 -12.20
C SER A 80 7.26 1.33 -12.19
N TRP A 81 8.08 0.35 -12.53
CA TRP A 81 9.50 0.51 -12.83
C TRP A 81 9.74 1.40 -14.05
N ASP A 82 8.78 1.57 -14.94
CA ASP A 82 8.85 2.50 -16.05
C ASP A 82 8.82 3.99 -15.61
N ARG A 83 8.86 4.27 -14.30
CA ARG A 83 8.89 5.58 -13.64
C ARG A 83 7.61 6.38 -13.77
N THR A 84 6.52 5.72 -14.18
CA THR A 84 5.22 6.35 -14.34
C THR A 84 4.20 5.81 -13.36
N ALA A 85 3.20 6.62 -13.06
CA ALA A 85 1.93 6.15 -12.53
C ALA A 85 0.86 6.24 -13.62
N LYS A 86 -0.09 5.31 -13.65
CA LYS A 86 -1.19 5.29 -14.62
C LYS A 86 -2.53 5.19 -13.93
N LEU A 87 -3.48 5.98 -14.44
CA LEU A 87 -4.88 5.95 -14.03
C LEU A 87 -5.67 5.04 -14.97
N TRP A 88 -6.50 4.18 -14.41
CA TRP A 88 -7.32 3.23 -15.16
C TRP A 88 -8.78 3.29 -14.76
N ASP A 89 -9.62 3.07 -15.74
CA ASP A 89 -11.02 2.75 -15.55
C ASP A 89 -11.22 1.28 -15.93
N PRO A 90 -11.59 0.39 -14.99
CA PRO A 90 -11.81 -1.01 -15.28
C PRO A 90 -12.83 -1.29 -16.38
N SER A 91 -13.76 -0.37 -16.63
CA SER A 91 -14.79 -0.51 -17.66
C SER A 91 -14.30 -0.19 -19.08
N VAL A 92 -13.23 0.62 -19.19
CA VAL A 92 -12.72 1.12 -20.48
C VAL A 92 -11.66 0.21 -21.08
N GLY A 93 -10.92 -0.51 -20.25
CA GLY A 93 -9.87 -1.43 -20.71
C GLY A 93 -8.58 -0.76 -21.17
N LYS A 94 -8.42 0.54 -20.91
CA LYS A 94 -7.23 1.34 -21.24
C LYS A 94 -6.93 2.33 -20.12
N SER A 95 -5.66 2.79 -20.06
CA SER A 95 -5.30 3.87 -19.15
C SER A 95 -5.97 5.18 -19.59
N LEU A 96 -6.53 5.90 -18.63
CA LEU A 96 -7.12 7.23 -18.84
C LEU A 96 -6.06 8.32 -18.88
N CYS A 97 -5.00 8.17 -18.06
CA CYS A 97 -3.93 9.15 -17.94
C CYS A 97 -2.63 8.48 -17.49
N THR A 98 -1.50 9.04 -17.94
CA THR A 98 -0.17 8.68 -17.48
C THR A 98 0.47 9.88 -16.79
N PHE A 99 0.92 9.68 -15.55
CA PHE A 99 1.60 10.70 -14.74
C PHE A 99 3.10 10.50 -14.84
N VAL A 100 3.76 11.47 -15.45
CA VAL A 100 5.21 11.49 -15.66
C VAL A 100 5.83 12.56 -14.79
N GLY A 101 6.94 12.22 -14.12
CA GLY A 101 7.64 13.19 -13.27
C GLY A 101 8.67 12.53 -12.38
N HIS A 102 8.44 11.32 -11.90
CA HIS A 102 9.47 10.57 -11.18
C HIS A 102 10.67 10.25 -12.08
N GLU A 103 11.86 10.33 -11.50
CA GLU A 103 13.13 10.06 -12.19
C GLU A 103 13.63 8.62 -11.97
N ASN A 104 12.96 7.89 -11.08
CA ASN A 104 13.26 6.49 -10.76
C ASN A 104 11.95 5.72 -10.56
N ILE A 105 12.06 4.42 -10.27
CA ILE A 105 10.97 3.46 -10.03
C ILE A 105 9.90 4.04 -9.11
N VAL A 106 8.63 3.85 -9.47
CA VAL A 106 7.49 4.14 -8.59
C VAL A 106 7.13 2.86 -7.85
N TYR A 107 7.49 2.79 -6.57
CA TYR A 107 7.29 1.61 -5.73
C TYR A 107 5.90 1.52 -5.09
N SER A 108 5.27 2.67 -4.84
CA SER A 108 3.96 2.72 -4.17
C SER A 108 3.12 3.85 -4.73
N THR A 109 1.86 3.55 -5.00
CA THR A 109 0.82 4.53 -5.33
C THR A 109 -0.40 4.26 -4.46
N ILE A 110 -0.98 5.29 -3.88
CA ILE A 110 -2.12 5.14 -2.99
C ILE A 110 -3.07 6.33 -3.10
N TRP A 111 -4.36 6.05 -3.18
CA TRP A 111 -5.40 7.06 -3.20
C TRP A 111 -5.54 7.75 -1.85
N SER A 112 -5.83 9.05 -1.88
CA SER A 112 -6.30 9.75 -0.68
C SER A 112 -7.69 9.25 -0.30
N PRO A 113 -7.90 8.81 0.94
CA PRO A 113 -9.23 8.44 1.41
C PRO A 113 -10.14 9.63 1.66
N HIS A 114 -9.59 10.86 1.66
CA HIS A 114 -10.30 12.09 2.00
C HIS A 114 -10.56 12.99 0.80
N ILE A 115 -9.62 13.09 -0.13
CA ILE A 115 -9.66 14.05 -1.24
C ILE A 115 -9.91 13.29 -2.55
N PRO A 116 -11.12 13.39 -3.13
CA PRO A 116 -11.45 12.72 -4.38
C PRO A 116 -10.52 13.11 -5.51
N GLY A 117 -10.08 12.12 -6.29
CA GLY A 117 -9.16 12.33 -7.42
C GLY A 117 -7.73 12.70 -7.02
N CYS A 118 -7.37 12.62 -5.74
CA CYS A 118 -6.01 12.85 -5.26
C CYS A 118 -5.34 11.53 -4.90
N PHE A 119 -4.07 11.37 -5.29
CA PHE A 119 -3.25 10.22 -4.90
C PHE A 119 -1.81 10.63 -4.60
N ALA A 120 -1.13 9.78 -3.84
CA ALA A 120 0.29 9.90 -3.56
C ALA A 120 1.09 8.83 -4.30
N SER A 121 2.34 9.14 -4.66
CA SER A 121 3.30 8.17 -5.16
C SER A 121 4.64 8.29 -4.45
N ALA A 122 5.23 7.15 -4.11
CA ALA A 122 6.55 7.04 -3.50
C ALA A 122 7.52 6.37 -4.48
N SER A 123 8.75 6.89 -4.58
CA SER A 123 9.68 6.50 -5.62
C SER A 123 11.10 6.30 -5.12
N GLY A 124 11.87 5.53 -5.91
CA GLY A 124 13.32 5.40 -5.81
C GLY A 124 14.08 6.71 -6.07
N ASP A 125 13.44 7.75 -6.60
CA ASP A 125 14.01 9.09 -6.71
C ASP A 125 14.03 9.86 -5.39
N GLN A 126 13.68 9.21 -4.25
CA GLN A 126 13.69 9.76 -2.89
C GLN A 126 12.59 10.80 -2.65
N THR A 127 11.65 10.92 -3.58
CA THR A 127 10.53 11.86 -3.46
C THR A 127 9.20 11.16 -3.23
N LEU A 128 8.37 11.80 -2.40
CA LEU A 128 6.94 11.57 -2.30
C LEU A 128 6.24 12.65 -3.13
N ARG A 129 5.37 12.26 -4.03
CA ARG A 129 4.62 13.21 -4.88
C ARG A 129 3.13 13.09 -4.65
N ILE A 130 2.45 14.23 -4.70
CA ILE A 130 0.99 14.31 -4.63
C ILE A 130 0.47 14.77 -5.99
N TRP A 131 -0.55 14.07 -6.46
CA TRP A 131 -1.14 14.26 -7.77
C TRP A 131 -2.64 14.52 -7.70
N ASP A 132 -3.17 15.15 -8.73
CA ASP A 132 -4.60 15.26 -8.97
C ASP A 132 -4.89 14.70 -10.38
N VAL A 133 -5.83 13.79 -10.48
CA VAL A 133 -6.20 13.14 -11.76
C VAL A 133 -6.65 14.13 -12.85
N LYS A 134 -7.03 15.34 -12.46
CA LYS A 134 -7.44 16.41 -13.39
C LYS A 134 -6.25 17.10 -14.07
N THR A 135 -5.04 16.91 -13.56
CA THR A 135 -3.83 17.55 -14.06
C THR A 135 -2.68 16.55 -14.13
N PRO A 136 -1.98 16.41 -15.27
CA PRO A 136 -0.90 15.44 -15.41
C PRO A 136 0.38 15.79 -14.62
N ALA A 137 0.48 17.04 -14.12
CA ALA A 137 1.63 17.49 -13.34
C ALA A 137 1.41 17.23 -11.84
N SER A 138 2.50 16.89 -11.13
CA SER A 138 2.44 16.73 -9.67
C SER A 138 2.14 18.08 -9.00
N LYS A 139 1.19 18.07 -8.08
CA LYS A 139 0.83 19.25 -7.27
C LYS A 139 1.87 19.57 -6.23
N LEU A 140 2.52 18.55 -5.69
CA LEU A 140 3.49 18.68 -4.62
C LEU A 140 4.60 17.65 -4.80
N VAL A 141 5.84 18.06 -4.52
CA VAL A 141 7.02 17.17 -4.51
C VAL A 141 7.72 17.37 -3.17
N ILE A 142 7.85 16.30 -2.42
CA ILE A 142 8.48 16.26 -1.10
C ILE A 142 9.75 15.43 -1.20
N PRO A 143 10.95 15.98 -1.03
CA PRO A 143 12.19 15.22 -0.90
C PRO A 143 12.18 14.56 0.50
N ALA A 144 11.57 13.37 0.57
CA ALA A 144 11.18 12.80 1.86
C ALA A 144 12.33 12.04 2.54
N HIS A 145 13.16 11.34 1.77
CA HIS A 145 14.26 10.53 2.31
C HIS A 145 15.54 10.78 1.52
N GLN A 146 16.66 10.24 2.03
CA GLN A 146 17.94 10.21 1.32
C GLN A 146 18.21 8.85 0.67
N ALA A 147 17.22 8.00 0.65
CA ALA A 147 17.21 6.68 0.02
C ALA A 147 15.86 6.43 -0.64
N GLU A 148 15.75 5.33 -1.39
CA GLU A 148 14.53 4.93 -2.08
C GLU A 148 13.35 4.78 -1.10
N ILE A 149 12.19 5.31 -1.49
CA ILE A 149 10.95 5.19 -0.71
C ILE A 149 10.17 4.01 -1.28
N LEU A 150 9.99 2.97 -0.48
CA LEU A 150 9.35 1.74 -0.91
C LEU A 150 7.83 1.71 -0.66
N SER A 151 7.34 2.51 0.27
CA SER A 151 5.91 2.54 0.61
C SER A 151 5.50 3.90 1.17
N CYS A 152 4.23 4.24 0.94
CA CYS A 152 3.56 5.35 1.59
C CYS A 152 2.12 4.97 1.94
N ASP A 153 1.53 5.64 2.93
CA ASP A 153 0.12 5.50 3.26
C ASP A 153 -0.45 6.83 3.80
N TRP A 154 -1.75 7.02 3.59
CA TRP A 154 -2.50 8.17 4.10
C TRP A 154 -3.07 7.88 5.49
N CYS A 155 -2.96 8.86 6.39
CA CYS A 155 -3.68 8.81 7.64
C CYS A 155 -5.19 8.79 7.40
N LYS A 156 -5.90 7.91 8.11
CA LYS A 156 -7.36 7.78 7.96
C LYS A 156 -8.14 8.86 8.72
N TYR A 157 -7.46 9.64 9.58
CA TYR A 157 -8.06 10.63 10.49
C TYR A 157 -7.60 12.07 10.21
N ASP A 158 -6.51 12.27 9.47
CA ASP A 158 -6.03 13.59 9.05
C ASP A 158 -5.74 13.57 7.55
N GLU A 159 -6.49 14.36 6.79
CA GLU A 159 -6.40 14.44 5.33
C GLU A 159 -5.04 14.97 4.82
N ASN A 160 -4.26 15.62 5.69
CA ASN A 160 -2.98 16.20 5.35
C ASN A 160 -1.78 15.36 5.78
N LEU A 161 -2.00 14.26 6.49
CA LEU A 161 -0.92 13.44 7.05
C LEU A 161 -0.69 12.18 6.22
N LEU A 162 0.57 11.98 5.81
CA LEU A 162 1.06 10.75 5.18
C LEU A 162 2.25 10.18 5.97
N VAL A 163 2.48 8.89 5.80
CA VAL A 163 3.71 8.22 6.25
C VAL A 163 4.45 7.64 5.05
N THR A 164 5.78 7.64 5.12
CA THR A 164 6.67 6.96 4.17
C THR A 164 7.58 5.99 4.89
N GLY A 165 7.89 4.87 4.24
CA GLY A 165 8.89 3.90 4.67
C GLY A 165 9.94 3.72 3.57
N ALA A 166 11.22 3.70 3.95
CA ALA A 166 12.32 3.78 2.99
C ALA A 166 13.47 2.79 3.27
N VAL A 167 14.38 2.72 2.33
CA VAL A 167 15.59 1.89 2.39
C VAL A 167 16.56 2.37 3.48
N ASP A 168 16.46 3.64 3.92
CA ASP A 168 17.23 4.16 5.06
C ASP A 168 16.78 3.62 6.42
N CYS A 169 15.89 2.62 6.44
CA CYS A 169 15.36 1.94 7.63
C CYS A 169 14.47 2.85 8.51
N SER A 170 14.09 4.02 8.04
CA SER A 170 13.27 4.97 8.77
C SER A 170 11.85 5.06 8.23
N LEU A 171 10.92 5.45 9.13
CA LEU A 171 9.60 5.91 8.75
C LEU A 171 9.51 7.40 9.06
N LYS A 172 8.88 8.17 8.16
CA LYS A 172 8.69 9.61 8.35
C LYS A 172 7.26 10.01 8.09
N GLY A 173 6.70 10.84 8.97
CA GLY A 173 5.37 11.43 8.81
C GLY A 173 5.46 12.81 8.16
N TRP A 174 4.57 13.10 7.22
CA TRP A 174 4.56 14.32 6.42
C TRP A 174 3.21 15.01 6.52
N ASP A 175 3.23 16.28 6.94
CA ASP A 175 2.07 17.15 6.87
C ASP A 175 2.14 17.99 5.58
N LEU A 176 1.15 17.85 4.71
CA LEU A 176 1.10 18.56 3.42
C LEU A 176 1.03 20.08 3.55
N ARG A 177 0.69 20.59 4.74
CA ARG A 177 0.70 22.03 5.06
C ARG A 177 2.09 22.54 5.40
N ALA A 178 3.03 21.63 5.79
CA ALA A 178 4.36 21.98 6.28
C ALA A 178 5.43 20.96 5.84
N ILE A 179 5.68 20.86 4.56
CA ILE A 179 6.50 19.80 3.92
C ILE A 179 8.03 19.94 4.10
N ARG A 180 8.50 20.99 4.78
CA ARG A 180 9.95 21.25 4.91
C ARG A 180 10.67 20.28 5.84
N GLN A 181 9.95 19.73 6.79
CA GLN A 181 10.45 18.77 7.77
C GLN A 181 9.35 17.74 8.09
N PRO A 182 9.70 16.50 8.36
CA PRO A 182 8.75 15.52 8.82
C PRO A 182 8.19 15.92 10.20
N VAL A 183 6.92 15.60 10.45
CA VAL A 183 6.26 15.85 11.74
C VAL A 183 6.65 14.81 12.79
N PHE A 184 7.06 13.63 12.35
CA PHE A 184 7.68 12.59 13.19
C PHE A 184 8.64 11.74 12.37
N GLU A 185 9.64 11.18 13.04
CA GLU A 185 10.54 10.16 12.51
C GLU A 185 10.58 8.96 13.47
N LEU A 186 10.45 7.75 12.92
CA LEU A 186 10.47 6.51 13.69
C LEU A 186 11.66 5.68 13.23
N HIS A 187 12.48 5.29 14.21
CA HIS A 187 13.67 4.49 14.00
C HIS A 187 13.59 3.21 14.82
N GLY A 188 14.17 2.13 14.29
CA GLY A 188 14.22 0.85 15.00
C GLY A 188 14.41 -0.32 14.04
N HIS A 189 13.85 -0.27 12.83
CA HIS A 189 14.17 -1.26 11.80
C HIS A 189 15.66 -1.22 11.46
N THR A 190 16.24 -2.38 11.17
CA THR A 190 17.67 -2.54 10.84
C THR A 190 17.92 -2.74 9.34
N TYR A 191 16.83 -2.93 8.57
CA TYR A 191 16.83 -3.02 7.11
C TYR A 191 15.68 -2.21 6.54
N ALA A 192 15.61 -2.16 5.19
CA ALA A 192 14.62 -1.38 4.44
C ALA A 192 13.18 -1.64 4.89
N VAL A 193 12.43 -0.58 5.09
CA VAL A 193 10.99 -0.64 5.42
C VAL A 193 10.20 -0.87 4.13
N ARG A 194 9.63 -2.06 3.97
CA ARG A 194 8.97 -2.48 2.73
C ARG A 194 7.54 -2.01 2.61
N ARG A 195 6.76 -2.04 3.70
CA ARG A 195 5.36 -1.59 3.73
C ARG A 195 5.08 -0.80 5.00
N VAL A 196 4.26 0.23 4.87
CA VAL A 196 3.71 1.01 5.99
C VAL A 196 2.21 1.14 5.82
N LYS A 197 1.47 1.07 6.92
CA LYS A 197 0.01 1.23 6.93
C LYS A 197 -0.45 1.93 8.18
N PHE A 198 -1.35 2.90 8.07
CA PHE A 198 -2.04 3.46 9.22
C PHE A 198 -3.14 2.53 9.70
N SER A 199 -3.32 2.47 11.02
CA SER A 199 -4.45 1.75 11.60
C SER A 199 -5.78 2.41 11.21
N PRO A 200 -6.79 1.64 10.78
CA PRO A 200 -8.11 2.18 10.49
C PRO A 200 -8.94 2.52 11.73
N PHE A 201 -8.51 2.08 12.92
CA PHE A 201 -9.24 2.25 14.18
C PHE A 201 -8.57 3.17 15.20
N HIS A 202 -7.31 3.56 14.97
CA HIS A 202 -6.54 4.37 15.90
C HIS A 202 -5.83 5.50 15.17
N ALA A 203 -6.08 6.73 15.60
CA ALA A 203 -5.61 7.92 14.91
C ALA A 203 -4.08 8.10 14.91
N SER A 204 -3.39 7.55 15.93
CA SER A 204 -1.93 7.70 16.11
C SER A 204 -1.15 6.41 15.90
N ILE A 205 -1.80 5.30 15.55
CA ILE A 205 -1.13 4.01 15.37
C ILE A 205 -0.89 3.72 13.90
N LEU A 206 0.29 3.21 13.60
CA LEU A 206 0.66 2.66 12.31
C LEU A 206 1.47 1.37 12.48
N GLY A 207 1.49 0.57 11.43
CA GLY A 207 2.32 -0.63 11.31
C GLY A 207 3.35 -0.49 10.21
N SER A 208 4.46 -1.19 10.36
CA SER A 208 5.49 -1.31 9.33
C SER A 208 6.03 -2.73 9.26
N CYS A 209 6.38 -3.19 8.07
CA CYS A 209 7.14 -4.42 7.88
C CYS A 209 8.46 -4.12 7.15
N SER A 210 9.48 -4.92 7.43
CA SER A 210 10.84 -4.67 6.96
C SER A 210 11.55 -5.94 6.54
N TYR A 211 12.59 -5.77 5.72
CA TYR A 211 13.54 -6.83 5.38
C TYR A 211 14.42 -7.27 6.57
N ASP A 212 14.20 -6.71 7.77
CA ASP A 212 14.76 -7.23 9.03
C ASP A 212 13.93 -8.38 9.62
N PHE A 213 12.99 -8.94 8.87
CA PHE A 213 12.09 -10.04 9.20
C PHE A 213 11.01 -9.69 10.22
N THR A 214 10.95 -8.44 10.64
CA THR A 214 10.02 -8.00 11.69
C THR A 214 8.86 -7.19 11.16
N VAL A 215 7.75 -7.26 11.87
CA VAL A 215 6.64 -6.32 11.78
C VAL A 215 6.61 -5.52 13.08
N ARG A 216 6.42 -4.21 12.99
CA ARG A 216 6.39 -3.31 14.14
C ARG A 216 5.14 -2.48 14.17
N LEU A 217 4.63 -2.25 15.38
CA LEU A 217 3.55 -1.32 15.63
C LEU A 217 4.09 -0.09 16.37
N TRP A 218 3.60 1.06 15.96
CA TRP A 218 4.05 2.35 16.44
C TRP A 218 2.88 3.23 16.85
N ASP A 219 3.03 3.97 17.94
CA ASP A 219 2.17 5.09 18.29
C ASP A 219 2.99 6.37 18.22
N PHE A 220 2.87 7.10 17.12
CA PHE A 220 3.66 8.30 16.86
C PHE A 220 3.29 9.49 17.74
N SER A 221 2.25 9.39 18.55
CA SER A 221 1.88 10.41 19.55
C SER A 221 2.70 10.31 20.84
N LYS A 222 3.38 9.18 21.05
CA LYS A 222 4.12 8.91 22.30
C LYS A 222 5.62 9.25 22.18
N PRO A 223 6.26 9.70 23.26
CA PRO A 223 7.70 9.91 23.28
C PRO A 223 8.52 8.63 23.04
N SER A 224 7.99 7.47 23.42
CA SER A 224 8.49 6.15 23.08
C SER A 224 7.50 5.48 22.12
N PRO A 225 7.68 5.66 20.81
CA PRO A 225 6.65 5.33 19.83
C PRO A 225 6.48 3.83 19.54
N LEU A 226 7.51 3.01 19.77
CA LEU A 226 7.43 1.57 19.52
C LEU A 226 6.51 0.91 20.54
N LEU A 227 5.42 0.29 20.06
CA LEU A 227 4.47 -0.44 20.89
C LEU A 227 4.82 -1.92 21.00
N GLU A 228 5.08 -2.56 19.86
CA GLU A 228 5.29 -4.00 19.79
C GLU A 228 6.15 -4.35 18.56
N THR A 229 6.95 -5.41 18.70
CA THR A 229 7.71 -6.01 17.59
C THR A 229 7.29 -7.47 17.46
N MET A 230 6.84 -7.88 16.27
CA MET A 230 6.52 -9.25 15.92
C MET A 230 7.71 -9.85 15.15
N GLU A 231 8.29 -10.91 15.72
CA GLU A 231 9.46 -11.65 15.19
C GLU A 231 9.06 -13.07 14.82
N HIS A 232 8.03 -13.21 14.01
CA HIS A 232 7.45 -14.51 13.70
C HIS A 232 7.73 -15.01 12.28
N HIS A 233 8.46 -14.22 11.48
CA HIS A 233 8.94 -14.60 10.15
C HIS A 233 10.42 -14.92 10.17
N THR A 234 10.85 -15.78 9.25
CA THR A 234 12.24 -16.21 9.10
C THR A 234 12.93 -15.65 7.86
N GLU A 235 12.17 -14.89 7.05
CA GLU A 235 12.62 -14.24 5.81
C GLU A 235 12.05 -12.83 5.73
N PHE A 236 12.37 -12.10 4.63
CA PHE A 236 11.94 -10.71 4.39
C PHE A 236 10.43 -10.57 4.47
N THR A 237 9.95 -9.74 5.40
CA THR A 237 8.53 -9.37 5.43
C THR A 237 8.24 -8.34 4.35
N CYS A 238 7.25 -8.63 3.50
CA CYS A 238 6.96 -7.84 2.31
C CYS A 238 5.55 -7.25 2.26
N GLY A 239 4.60 -7.82 2.97
CA GLY A 239 3.22 -7.36 3.03
C GLY A 239 2.74 -7.10 4.44
N LEU A 240 1.88 -6.11 4.60
CA LEU A 240 1.23 -5.76 5.85
C LEU A 240 -0.07 -5.04 5.56
N ASP A 241 -1.14 -5.42 6.23
CA ASP A 241 -2.38 -4.66 6.24
C ASP A 241 -3.17 -4.86 7.54
N PHE A 242 -4.06 -3.91 7.83
CA PHE A 242 -5.01 -3.98 8.94
C PHE A 242 -6.38 -4.41 8.45
N SER A 243 -7.08 -5.23 9.22
CA SER A 243 -8.48 -5.49 8.97
C SER A 243 -9.31 -4.21 9.15
N ILE A 244 -10.16 -3.91 8.17
CA ILE A 244 -11.15 -2.84 8.28
C ILE A 244 -12.44 -3.31 8.97
N LEU A 245 -12.62 -4.62 9.13
CA LEU A 245 -13.83 -5.23 9.69
C LEU A 245 -13.64 -5.65 11.15
N VAL A 246 -12.44 -6.09 11.51
CA VAL A 246 -12.13 -6.60 12.85
C VAL A 246 -11.09 -5.69 13.50
N PRO A 247 -11.49 -4.87 14.49
CA PRO A 247 -10.56 -3.99 15.19
C PRO A 247 -9.38 -4.76 15.79
N GLY A 248 -8.17 -4.24 15.59
CA GLY A 248 -6.95 -4.83 16.12
C GLY A 248 -6.43 -6.06 15.39
N GLN A 249 -7.10 -6.53 14.33
CA GLN A 249 -6.58 -7.64 13.52
C GLN A 249 -5.62 -7.12 12.44
N VAL A 250 -4.50 -7.82 12.30
CA VAL A 250 -3.42 -7.54 11.34
C VAL A 250 -3.14 -8.78 10.51
N ALA A 251 -2.82 -8.57 9.24
CA ALA A 251 -2.28 -9.60 8.36
C ALA A 251 -0.93 -9.18 7.83
N ASP A 252 0.02 -10.10 7.79
CA ASP A 252 1.33 -9.90 7.16
C ASP A 252 1.75 -11.12 6.34
N CYS A 253 2.74 -10.93 5.48
CA CYS A 253 3.33 -12.01 4.71
C CYS A 253 4.83 -11.77 4.49
N ALA A 254 5.54 -12.89 4.26
CA ALA A 254 6.98 -12.88 4.06
C ALA A 254 7.44 -13.87 2.97
N TRP A 255 8.72 -13.78 2.61
CA TRP A 255 9.34 -14.70 1.67
C TRP A 255 9.55 -16.11 2.24
N ASP A 256 9.23 -16.33 3.51
CA ASP A 256 9.10 -17.67 4.11
C ASP A 256 7.85 -18.43 3.66
N GLU A 257 7.16 -17.91 2.63
CA GLU A 257 5.96 -18.49 2.03
C GLU A 257 4.76 -18.55 2.98
N THR A 258 4.77 -17.77 4.05
CA THR A 258 3.68 -17.75 5.02
C THR A 258 2.92 -16.41 5.02
N VAL A 259 1.62 -16.52 5.26
CA VAL A 259 0.75 -15.40 5.61
C VAL A 259 0.26 -15.63 7.03
N LYS A 260 0.33 -14.61 7.87
CA LYS A 260 -0.14 -14.67 9.25
C LYS A 260 -1.23 -13.66 9.49
N VAL A 261 -2.30 -14.09 10.15
CA VAL A 261 -3.41 -13.25 10.57
C VAL A 261 -3.55 -13.36 12.07
N TYR A 262 -3.43 -12.26 12.78
CA TYR A 262 -3.37 -12.25 14.24
C TYR A 262 -3.86 -10.91 14.81
N ALA A 263 -4.03 -10.87 16.13
CA ALA A 263 -4.30 -9.64 16.87
C ALA A 263 -3.11 -9.36 17.80
N PRO A 264 -2.28 -8.34 17.53
CA PRO A 264 -1.19 -7.91 18.40
C PRO A 264 -1.69 -7.58 19.81
N PHE A 265 -0.89 -7.90 20.81
CA PHE A 265 -1.26 -7.67 22.20
C PHE A 265 -1.52 -6.18 22.48
N SER A 266 -0.68 -5.32 21.91
CA SER A 266 -0.79 -3.86 22.08
C SER A 266 -2.08 -3.26 21.52
N LEU A 267 -2.77 -3.93 20.60
CA LEU A 267 -4.06 -3.51 20.04
C LEU A 267 -5.26 -4.23 20.69
N SER A 268 -5.01 -5.28 21.47
CA SER A 268 -6.06 -6.11 22.09
C SER A 268 -6.52 -5.57 23.44
N VAL A 269 -5.75 -4.68 24.07
CA VAL A 269 -6.09 -4.08 25.36
C VAL A 269 -6.82 -2.77 25.11
N PRO A 270 -8.04 -2.56 25.68
CA PRO A 270 -8.70 -1.27 25.61
C PRO A 270 -7.80 -0.18 26.24
N GLN A 271 -7.46 0.84 25.47
CA GLN A 271 -6.71 2.00 25.95
C GLN A 271 -7.62 2.98 26.68
#